data_59cd30cd5d4df3f381f7e9920c0d24d6
#
_entry.id   59cd30cd5d4df3f381f7e9920c0d24d6
#
_cell.length_a   1.000
_cell.length_b   1.000
_cell.length_c   1.000
_cell.angle_alpha   90.00
_cell.angle_beta   90.00
_cell.angle_gamma   90.00
#
_symmetry.space_group_name_H-M   'P 1'
#
loop_
_entity.id
_entity.type
_entity.pdbx_description
1 polymer ?
#
loop_
_entity_poly.entity_id
_entity_poly.type
_entity_poly.pdbx_seq_one_letter_code
_entity_poly.pdbx_strand_id
1 'polypeptide(L)'
;MATITITINFQPYAVPIDRGNTFNMTPNNLLRSGYSQSNYRRRLQKEASGHMFDSGYYQTLQALSDMGLGRTEIPQFGDAGESVVYDVEFGFKRMTKDEDNSTAGLKPILDGVAKALGVDDKRFKRGDVTMTRSKEEFTQITLTW
;
A
#
# COMPACT_ATOMS: atom_id res chain seq x y z
N MET A 1 -18.43 9.84 9.65
CA MET A 1 -17.62 9.25 8.59
C MET A 1 -16.30 9.99 8.51
N ALA A 2 -15.20 9.29 8.57
CA ALA A 2 -13.87 9.90 8.50
C ALA A 2 -13.17 9.46 7.22
N THR A 3 -12.32 10.34 6.69
CA THR A 3 -11.56 10.08 5.47
C THR A 3 -10.14 10.59 5.65
N ILE A 4 -9.17 9.76 5.34
CA ILE A 4 -7.76 10.15 5.25
C ILE A 4 -7.20 9.76 3.89
N THR A 5 -6.24 10.53 3.41
CA THR A 5 -5.53 10.25 2.15
C THR A 5 -4.04 10.20 2.43
N ILE A 6 -3.41 9.13 1.97
CA ILE A 6 -1.95 8.98 2.01
C ILE A 6 -1.41 8.93 0.60
N THR A 7 -0.26 9.54 0.37
CA THR A 7 0.41 9.55 -0.93
C THR A 7 1.81 8.99 -0.77
N ILE A 8 2.11 7.97 -1.56
CA ILE A 8 3.39 7.27 -1.58
C ILE A 8 4.03 7.53 -2.94
N ASN A 9 5.29 7.89 -2.95
CA ASN A 9 6.02 8.33 -4.15
C ASN A 9 6.54 7.19 -5.03
N PHE A 10 5.91 6.04 -4.97
CA PHE A 10 6.18 4.90 -5.83
C PHE A 10 4.91 4.06 -6.00
N GLN A 11 4.97 3.07 -6.84
CA GLN A 11 3.88 2.11 -7.08
C GLN A 11 4.44 0.67 -7.07
N PRO A 12 3.58 -0.38 -6.96
CA PRO A 12 4.07 -1.74 -6.72
C PRO A 12 5.02 -2.35 -7.76
N TYR A 13 5.00 -1.88 -9.00
CA TYR A 13 5.90 -2.37 -10.03
C TYR A 13 7.35 -1.91 -9.85
N ALA A 14 7.57 -0.84 -9.09
CA ALA A 14 8.89 -0.24 -8.92
C ALA A 14 9.07 0.31 -7.51
N VAL A 15 9.16 -0.60 -6.53
CA VAL A 15 9.37 -0.24 -5.13
C VAL A 15 10.84 0.06 -4.90
N PRO A 16 11.20 1.24 -4.37
CA PRO A 16 12.60 1.56 -4.09
C PRO A 16 13.24 0.60 -3.10
N ILE A 17 14.46 0.19 -3.42
CA ILE A 17 15.34 -0.60 -2.56
C ILE A 17 16.71 0.05 -2.56
N ASP A 18 17.69 -0.57 -1.91
CA ASP A 18 19.05 -0.02 -1.78
C ASP A 18 19.69 0.35 -3.11
N ARG A 19 20.56 1.37 -3.06
CA ARG A 19 21.43 1.81 -4.18
C ARG A 19 20.68 2.32 -5.41
N GLY A 20 19.51 2.93 -5.21
CA GLY A 20 18.72 3.48 -6.32
C GLY A 20 18.05 2.43 -7.20
N ASN A 21 18.06 1.17 -6.80
CA ASN A 21 17.35 0.10 -7.51
C ASN A 21 15.87 0.07 -7.15
N THR A 22 15.10 -0.64 -7.94
CA THR A 22 13.68 -0.90 -7.67
C THR A 22 13.40 -2.40 -7.73
N PHE A 23 12.33 -2.82 -7.05
CA PHE A 23 11.87 -4.20 -7.06
C PHE A 23 10.38 -4.24 -7.40
N ASN A 24 10.00 -5.17 -8.28
CA ASN A 24 8.62 -5.35 -8.69
C ASN A 24 7.92 -6.31 -7.72
N MET A 25 6.99 -5.77 -6.94
CA MET A 25 6.24 -6.50 -5.91
C MET A 25 4.88 -7.02 -6.39
N THR A 26 4.61 -6.95 -7.69
CA THR A 26 3.33 -7.48 -8.21
C THR A 26 3.32 -9.01 -8.22
N PRO A 27 2.13 -9.63 -8.03
CA PRO A 27 2.03 -11.09 -7.97
C PRO A 27 2.58 -11.82 -9.19
N ASN A 28 2.37 -11.27 -10.39
CA ASN A 28 2.88 -11.89 -11.62
C ASN A 28 4.39 -11.99 -11.63
N ASN A 29 5.08 -10.97 -11.13
CA ASN A 29 6.53 -11.01 -11.01
C ASN A 29 6.99 -12.00 -9.94
N LEU A 30 6.31 -12.02 -8.79
CA LEU A 30 6.65 -12.91 -7.69
C LEU A 30 6.42 -14.38 -8.07
N LEU A 31 5.34 -14.67 -8.80
CA LEU A 31 5.06 -16.04 -9.29
C LEU A 31 6.09 -16.52 -10.32
N ARG A 32 6.59 -15.64 -11.18
CA ARG A 32 7.66 -15.99 -12.14
C ARG A 32 8.94 -16.40 -11.45
N SER A 33 9.14 -15.96 -10.23
CA SER A 33 10.32 -16.30 -9.43
C SER A 33 10.29 -17.74 -8.93
N GLY A 34 9.12 -18.35 -8.81
CA GLY A 34 8.87 -19.75 -8.52
C GLY A 34 9.80 -20.39 -7.51
N TYR A 35 10.05 -21.67 -7.69
CA TYR A 35 10.89 -22.48 -6.82
C TYR A 35 12.38 -22.19 -6.92
N SER A 36 12.81 -21.46 -7.95
CA SER A 36 14.23 -21.14 -8.21
C SER A 36 14.66 -19.77 -7.69
N GLN A 37 13.82 -19.14 -6.84
CA GLN A 37 14.13 -17.84 -6.29
C GLN A 37 15.42 -17.91 -5.43
N SER A 38 16.46 -17.18 -5.83
CA SER A 38 17.71 -17.12 -5.09
C SER A 38 17.52 -16.44 -3.72
N ASN A 39 18.42 -16.74 -2.77
CA ASN A 39 18.45 -16.05 -1.48
C ASN A 39 18.59 -14.54 -1.62
N TYR A 40 19.35 -14.09 -2.62
CA TYR A 40 19.50 -12.68 -2.94
C TYR A 40 18.17 -12.03 -3.33
N ARG A 41 17.39 -12.69 -4.21
CA ARG A 41 16.09 -12.18 -4.65
C ARG A 41 15.08 -12.14 -3.50
N ARG A 42 15.07 -13.16 -2.64
CA ARG A 42 14.21 -13.18 -1.43
C ARG A 42 14.53 -12.02 -0.50
N ARG A 43 15.81 -11.69 -0.36
CA ARG A 43 16.25 -10.56 0.47
C ARG A 43 15.76 -9.24 -0.11
N LEU A 44 15.84 -9.05 -1.43
CA LEU A 44 15.33 -7.86 -2.11
C LEU A 44 13.82 -7.73 -1.95
N GLN A 45 13.10 -8.84 -2.08
CA GLN A 45 11.65 -8.87 -1.87
C GLN A 45 11.28 -8.47 -0.45
N LYS A 46 11.98 -9.00 0.54
CA LYS A 46 11.77 -8.65 1.95
C LYS A 46 12.03 -7.18 2.21
N GLU A 47 13.09 -6.63 1.65
CA GLU A 47 13.43 -5.22 1.75
C GLU A 47 12.34 -4.34 1.13
N ALA A 48 11.90 -4.66 -0.08
CA ALA A 48 10.82 -3.95 -0.75
C ALA A 48 9.51 -4.01 0.05
N SER A 49 9.15 -5.19 0.55
CA SER A 49 7.97 -5.39 1.38
C SER A 49 8.03 -4.56 2.66
N GLY A 50 9.18 -4.53 3.32
CA GLY A 50 9.41 -3.71 4.52
C GLY A 50 9.26 -2.22 4.24
N HIS A 51 9.80 -1.75 3.12
CA HIS A 51 9.69 -0.35 2.71
C HIS A 51 8.23 0.04 2.41
N MET A 52 7.49 -0.82 1.74
CA MET A 52 6.06 -0.62 1.49
C MET A 52 5.26 -0.57 2.79
N PHE A 53 5.52 -1.51 3.70
CA PHE A 53 4.87 -1.56 5.01
C PHE A 53 5.14 -0.28 5.80
N ASP A 54 6.39 0.14 5.91
CA ASP A 54 6.77 1.34 6.63
C ASP A 54 6.12 2.59 6.03
N SER A 55 6.08 2.70 4.70
CA SER A 55 5.43 3.81 4.02
C SER A 55 3.94 3.89 4.38
N GLY A 56 3.24 2.75 4.33
CA GLY A 56 1.82 2.69 4.73
C GLY A 56 1.62 3.06 6.19
N TYR A 57 2.46 2.52 7.06
CA TYR A 57 2.38 2.74 8.50
C TYR A 57 2.62 4.20 8.89
N TYR A 58 3.75 4.77 8.50
CA TYR A 58 4.12 6.13 8.91
C TYR A 58 3.29 7.21 8.22
N GLN A 59 2.93 7.03 6.96
CA GLN A 59 2.04 7.96 6.27
C GLN A 59 0.65 7.99 6.91
N THR A 60 0.14 6.85 7.34
CA THR A 60 -1.15 6.77 8.03
C THR A 60 -1.09 7.42 9.40
N LEU A 61 -0.02 7.16 10.18
CA LEU A 61 0.17 7.83 11.46
C LEU A 61 0.22 9.35 11.30
N GLN A 62 0.91 9.84 10.29
CA GLN A 62 1.01 11.27 10.02
C GLN A 62 -0.36 11.86 9.64
N ALA A 63 -1.12 11.18 8.79
CA ALA A 63 -2.45 11.62 8.40
C ALA A 63 -3.41 11.68 9.59
N LEU A 64 -3.36 10.69 10.48
CA LEU A 64 -4.15 10.69 11.72
C LEU A 64 -3.76 11.84 12.63
N SER A 65 -2.47 12.08 12.80
CA SER A 65 -1.96 13.20 13.61
C SER A 65 -2.41 14.55 13.05
N ASP A 66 -2.38 14.72 11.74
CA ASP A 66 -2.83 15.95 11.08
C ASP A 66 -4.33 16.20 11.28
N MET A 67 -5.12 15.16 11.50
CA MET A 67 -6.54 15.26 11.82
C MET A 67 -6.81 15.42 13.33
N GLY A 68 -5.78 15.43 14.17
CA GLY A 68 -5.93 15.46 15.61
C GLY A 68 -6.45 14.16 16.22
N LEU A 69 -6.42 13.05 15.47
CA LEU A 69 -6.84 11.74 15.95
C LEU A 69 -5.65 11.03 16.61
N GLY A 70 -5.77 10.73 17.89
CA GLY A 70 -4.79 9.95 18.61
C GLY A 70 -5.00 8.45 18.41
N ARG A 71 -3.95 7.67 18.70
CA ARG A 71 -3.98 6.20 18.63
C ARG A 71 -5.10 5.59 19.50
N THR A 72 -5.50 6.27 20.57
CA THR A 72 -6.52 5.81 21.50
C THR A 72 -7.95 5.92 20.96
N GLU A 73 -8.14 6.65 19.87
CA GLU A 73 -9.45 6.83 19.25
C GLU A 73 -9.72 5.80 18.14
N ILE A 74 -8.72 5.06 17.76
CA ILE A 74 -8.76 4.03 16.72
C ILE A 74 -9.49 2.74 17.14
N PRO A 75 -9.53 2.33 18.43
CA PRO A 75 -10.30 1.13 18.83
C PRO A 75 -11.78 1.17 18.46
N GLN A 76 -12.34 2.35 18.20
CA GLN A 76 -13.72 2.49 17.73
C GLN A 76 -13.94 1.83 16.37
N PHE A 77 -12.88 1.62 15.59
CA PHE A 77 -12.94 0.81 14.38
C PHE A 77 -13.11 -0.68 14.65
N GLY A 78 -12.74 -1.12 15.85
CA GLY A 78 -12.73 -2.51 16.24
C GLY A 78 -14.10 -3.09 16.48
N ASP A 79 -15.06 -2.27 16.85
CA ASP A 79 -16.37 -2.75 17.25
C ASP A 79 -17.34 -2.74 16.08
N ALA A 80 -18.08 -3.83 15.95
CA ALA A 80 -19.26 -3.97 15.12
C ALA A 80 -19.06 -4.22 13.61
N GLY A 81 -17.92 -4.67 13.16
CA GLY A 81 -17.77 -5.11 11.76
C GLY A 81 -17.84 -4.01 10.73
N GLU A 82 -17.60 -2.76 11.12
CA GLU A 82 -17.48 -1.66 10.17
C GLU A 82 -16.27 -1.88 9.24
N SER A 83 -16.51 -1.63 7.96
CA SER A 83 -15.48 -1.78 6.94
C SER A 83 -14.72 -0.49 6.76
N VAL A 84 -13.42 -0.60 6.50
CA VAL A 84 -12.61 0.50 6.00
C VAL A 84 -12.54 0.34 4.48
N VAL A 85 -13.12 1.27 3.76
CA VAL A 85 -13.05 1.26 2.29
C VAL A 85 -11.80 1.99 1.85
N TYR A 86 -11.02 1.38 0.97
CA TYR A 86 -9.87 2.03 0.37
C TYR A 86 -10.07 2.24 -1.13
N ASP A 87 -9.93 3.48 -1.55
CA ASP A 87 -9.85 3.86 -2.95
C ASP A 87 -8.39 4.11 -3.31
N VAL A 88 -7.98 3.71 -4.49
CA VAL A 88 -6.58 3.81 -4.91
C VAL A 88 -6.49 4.54 -6.23
N GLU A 89 -5.56 5.47 -6.33
CA GLU A 89 -5.12 6.05 -7.59
C GLU A 89 -3.64 5.73 -7.79
N PHE A 90 -3.33 5.08 -8.91
CA PHE A 90 -1.97 4.83 -9.34
C PHE A 90 -1.55 5.83 -10.41
N GLY A 91 -0.41 6.48 -10.22
CA GLY A 91 0.21 7.31 -11.24
C GLY A 91 1.32 6.54 -11.94
N PHE A 92 1.22 6.41 -13.26
CA PHE A 92 2.21 5.72 -14.09
C PHE A 92 2.70 6.63 -15.21
N LYS A 93 4.00 6.56 -15.49
CA LYS A 93 4.58 7.21 -16.66
C LYS A 93 4.09 6.57 -17.95
N ARG A 94 3.82 5.26 -17.92
CA ARG A 94 3.31 4.48 -19.05
C ARG A 94 2.10 3.67 -18.61
N MET A 95 0.98 3.81 -19.33
CA MET A 95 -0.29 3.15 -19.01
C MET A 95 -0.36 1.72 -19.57
N THR A 96 0.68 0.93 -19.33
CA THR A 96 0.76 -0.46 -19.81
C THR A 96 0.59 -1.47 -18.68
N LYS A 97 0.24 -1.00 -17.46
CA LYS A 97 0.16 -1.84 -16.27
C LYS A 97 -1.25 -2.36 -16.05
N ASP A 98 -1.33 -3.54 -15.46
CA ASP A 98 -2.57 -4.21 -15.14
C ASP A 98 -3.13 -3.69 -13.81
N GLU A 99 -4.42 -3.31 -13.79
CA GLU A 99 -5.08 -2.77 -12.61
C GLU A 99 -5.14 -3.79 -11.46
N ASP A 100 -5.58 -5.01 -11.74
CA ASP A 100 -5.72 -6.05 -10.71
C ASP A 100 -4.37 -6.46 -10.15
N ASN A 101 -3.36 -6.58 -10.99
CA ASN A 101 -2.00 -6.91 -10.57
C ASN A 101 -1.38 -5.77 -9.73
N SER A 102 -1.64 -4.51 -10.11
CA SER A 102 -1.22 -3.34 -9.33
C SER A 102 -1.88 -3.34 -7.95
N THR A 103 -3.18 -3.58 -7.91
CA THR A 103 -3.96 -3.59 -6.65
C THR A 103 -3.51 -4.73 -5.73
N ALA A 104 -3.29 -5.92 -6.27
CA ALA A 104 -2.79 -7.05 -5.49
C ALA A 104 -1.39 -6.79 -4.91
N GLY A 105 -0.57 -6.02 -5.60
CA GLY A 105 0.75 -5.61 -5.12
C GLY A 105 0.74 -4.65 -3.93
N LEU A 106 -0.42 -4.10 -3.56
CA LEU A 106 -0.54 -3.16 -2.44
C LEU A 106 -0.50 -3.82 -1.06
N LYS A 107 -0.59 -5.13 -0.97
CA LYS A 107 -0.79 -5.81 0.31
C LYS A 107 0.17 -5.34 1.43
N PRO A 108 1.48 -5.22 1.22
CA PRO A 108 2.36 -4.75 2.30
C PRO A 108 2.05 -3.32 2.77
N ILE A 109 1.64 -2.43 1.86
CA ILE A 109 1.23 -1.07 2.23
C ILE A 109 -0.03 -1.12 3.08
N LEU A 110 -1.04 -1.90 2.67
CA LEU A 110 -2.29 -2.04 3.40
C LEU A 110 -2.08 -2.69 4.77
N ASP A 111 -1.14 -3.62 4.90
CA ASP A 111 -0.76 -4.20 6.19
C ASP A 111 -0.19 -3.13 7.14
N GLY A 112 0.63 -2.22 6.62
CA GLY A 112 1.15 -1.09 7.38
C GLY A 112 0.05 -0.11 7.80
N VAL A 113 -0.87 0.19 6.89
CA VAL A 113 -2.06 1.03 7.16
C VAL A 113 -2.91 0.40 8.26
N ALA A 114 -3.21 -0.89 8.16
CA ALA A 114 -4.00 -1.62 9.14
C ALA A 114 -3.36 -1.55 10.53
N LYS A 115 -2.05 -1.72 10.60
CA LYS A 115 -1.33 -1.62 11.87
C LYS A 115 -1.40 -0.21 12.46
N ALA A 116 -1.28 0.82 11.64
CA ALA A 116 -1.38 2.21 12.08
C ALA A 116 -2.78 2.54 12.59
N LEU A 117 -3.82 2.04 11.92
CA LEU A 117 -5.21 2.22 12.35
C LEU A 117 -5.59 1.34 13.53
N GLY A 118 -4.83 0.30 13.82
CA GLY A 118 -5.16 -0.67 14.86
C GLY A 118 -6.32 -1.59 14.50
N VAL A 119 -6.54 -1.85 13.22
CA VAL A 119 -7.61 -2.71 12.71
C VAL A 119 -7.04 -3.95 12.03
N ASP A 120 -7.87 -5.00 11.94
CA ASP A 120 -7.53 -6.19 11.17
C ASP A 120 -7.68 -5.87 9.66
N ASP A 121 -6.73 -6.30 8.84
CA ASP A 121 -6.73 -6.10 7.39
C ASP A 121 -7.97 -6.74 6.71
N LYS A 122 -8.59 -7.73 7.34
CA LYS A 122 -9.85 -8.33 6.87
C LYS A 122 -11.00 -7.34 6.79
N ARG A 123 -10.89 -6.21 7.48
CA ARG A 123 -11.91 -5.15 7.46
C ARG A 123 -11.78 -4.23 6.26
N PHE A 124 -10.68 -4.32 5.53
CA PHE A 124 -10.47 -3.51 4.35
C PHE A 124 -11.30 -4.04 3.18
N LYS A 125 -12.06 -3.14 2.58
CA LYS A 125 -12.79 -3.40 1.35
C LYS A 125 -12.28 -2.51 0.24
N ARG A 126 -11.98 -3.11 -0.90
CA ARG A 126 -11.58 -2.39 -2.09
C ARG A 126 -12.73 -1.53 -2.59
N GLY A 127 -12.48 -0.24 -2.73
CA GLY A 127 -13.35 0.70 -3.43
C GLY A 127 -12.93 0.88 -4.88
N ASP A 128 -12.90 2.13 -5.34
CA ASP A 128 -12.54 2.46 -6.71
C ASP A 128 -11.02 2.42 -6.91
N VAL A 129 -10.60 1.92 -8.06
CA VAL A 129 -9.21 1.93 -8.49
C VAL A 129 -9.10 2.74 -9.77
N THR A 130 -8.25 3.74 -9.76
CA THR A 130 -8.00 4.63 -10.90
C THR A 130 -6.55 4.53 -11.32
N MET A 131 -6.33 4.41 -12.63
CA MET A 131 -4.99 4.40 -13.23
C MET A 131 -4.83 5.72 -13.99
N THR A 132 -3.84 6.51 -13.61
CA THR A 132 -3.63 7.84 -14.18
C THR A 132 -2.24 7.95 -14.80
N ARG A 133 -2.16 8.53 -15.98
CA ARG A 133 -0.87 8.87 -16.58
C ARG A 133 -0.29 10.09 -15.87
N SER A 134 0.95 9.97 -15.39
CA SER A 134 1.60 11.02 -14.61
C SER A 134 3.08 11.11 -14.93
N LYS A 135 3.64 12.31 -14.78
CA LYS A 135 5.09 12.52 -14.92
C LYS A 135 5.86 11.84 -13.78
N GLU A 136 5.24 11.75 -12.61
CA GLU A 136 5.80 11.08 -11.44
C GLU A 136 4.93 9.89 -11.08
N GLU A 137 5.59 8.77 -10.76
CA GLU A 137 4.88 7.57 -10.33
C GLU A 137 4.49 7.69 -8.86
N PHE A 138 3.25 7.32 -8.53
CA PHE A 138 2.75 7.40 -7.17
C PHE A 138 1.66 6.35 -6.91
N THR A 139 1.40 6.14 -5.63
CA THR A 139 0.23 5.41 -5.13
C THR A 139 -0.46 6.32 -4.12
N GLN A 140 -1.71 6.68 -4.39
CA GLN A 140 -2.52 7.45 -3.46
C GLN A 140 -3.66 6.58 -2.96
N ILE A 141 -3.80 6.48 -1.65
CA ILE A 141 -4.83 5.66 -1.02
C ILE A 141 -5.70 6.56 -0.16
N THR A 142 -7.00 6.52 -0.42
CA THR A 142 -8.01 7.22 0.36
C THR A 142 -8.79 6.20 1.17
N LEU A 143 -8.77 6.36 2.48
CA LEU A 143 -9.42 5.46 3.43
C LEU A 143 -10.64 6.16 4.02
N THR A 144 -11.76 5.47 3.99
CA THR A 144 -13.04 6.00 4.50
C THR A 144 -13.68 4.99 5.45
N TRP A 145 -14.16 5.49 6.60
CA TRP A 145 -14.84 4.67 7.61
C TRP A 145 -15.90 5.42 8.37
#